data_8d8d3f24e9faa6d7996d9d1a646eafd4
#
_entry.id   8d8d3f24e9faa6d7996d9d1a646eafd4
#
_cell.length_a   1.000
_cell.length_b   1.000
_cell.length_c   1.000
_cell.angle_alpha   90.00
_cell.angle_beta   90.00
_cell.angle_gamma   90.00
#
_symmetry.space_group_name_H-M   'P 1'
#
loop_
_entity.id
_entity.type
_entity.pdbx_description
1 polymer ?
#
loop_
_entity_poly.entity_id
_entity_poly.type
_entity_poly.pdbx_seq_one_letter_code
_entity_poly.pdbx_strand_id
1 'polypeptide(L)'
;MLICAIPLSTKPSRLHKIRTREPGGRNVLLNLTKRCRWFEFITPSTLALQPLLELLLQPAANEHRELLQLGLQEALVNAVRHGNGNDPAKLVRIRRIHSPQWLIWQVQDQGPGLQPEQRLALLPDELDAISGRGLFLMHQCFDDVRWSPRGNRVQLAKRR
;
A
#
# COMPACT_ATOMS: atom_id res chain seq x y z
N MET A 1 19.68 -13.54 0.18
CA MET A 1 18.25 -13.68 -0.08
C MET A 1 17.89 -12.64 -1.12
N LEU A 2 17.70 -13.04 -2.39
CA LEU A 2 17.50 -12.12 -3.50
C LEU A 2 16.08 -11.54 -3.46
N ILE A 3 15.98 -10.22 -3.26
CA ILE A 3 14.77 -9.48 -3.59
C ILE A 3 14.79 -9.33 -5.12
N CYS A 4 13.99 -10.12 -5.82
CA CYS A 4 13.86 -9.99 -7.26
C CYS A 4 13.00 -8.75 -7.57
N ALA A 5 13.66 -7.61 -7.73
CA ALA A 5 13.03 -6.43 -8.31
C ALA A 5 13.03 -6.62 -9.83
N ILE A 6 11.90 -6.98 -10.40
CA ILE A 6 11.74 -7.03 -11.86
C ILE A 6 11.33 -5.63 -12.31
N PRO A 7 12.18 -4.88 -12.99
CA PRO A 7 11.76 -3.68 -13.70
C PRO A 7 10.92 -4.14 -14.89
N LEU A 8 9.59 -4.04 -14.76
CA LEU A 8 8.71 -4.22 -15.90
C LEU A 8 8.88 -3.03 -16.84
N SER A 9 9.89 -3.13 -17.70
CA SER A 9 10.05 -2.28 -18.86
C SER A 9 8.88 -2.51 -19.82
N THR A 10 8.31 -1.40 -20.26
CA THR A 10 7.51 -1.22 -21.48
C THR A 10 6.11 -1.82 -21.54
N LYS A 11 5.19 -0.90 -21.75
CA LYS A 11 3.79 -1.00 -22.18
C LYS A 11 2.87 -1.87 -21.30
N PRO A 12 2.03 -1.26 -20.47
CA PRO A 12 0.86 -1.94 -19.97
C PRO A 12 -0.04 -2.27 -21.16
N SER A 13 -0.14 -3.54 -21.51
CA SER A 13 -1.07 -4.04 -22.53
C SER A 13 -2.54 -3.92 -22.13
N ARG A 14 -2.82 -3.33 -20.95
CA ARG A 14 -4.14 -2.90 -20.48
C ARG A 14 -3.97 -1.64 -19.65
N LEU A 15 -4.72 -0.59 -19.97
CA LEU A 15 -4.93 0.61 -19.17
C LEU A 15 -5.46 0.21 -17.78
N HIS A 16 -4.59 0.09 -16.79
CA HIS A 16 -5.04 -0.07 -15.42
C HIS A 16 -5.59 1.28 -14.93
N LYS A 17 -6.90 1.37 -14.86
CA LYS A 17 -7.60 2.52 -14.29
C LYS A 17 -7.42 2.49 -12.78
N ILE A 18 -6.67 3.44 -12.23
CA ILE A 18 -6.55 3.65 -10.80
C ILE A 18 -7.52 4.77 -10.43
N ARG A 19 -8.41 4.49 -9.46
CA ARG A 19 -9.32 5.51 -8.93
C ARG A 19 -8.68 6.16 -7.72
N THR A 20 -8.59 7.48 -7.70
CA THR A 20 -8.22 8.29 -6.53
C THR A 20 -9.33 9.30 -6.26
N ARG A 21 -9.43 9.80 -5.03
CA ARG A 21 -10.41 10.81 -4.63
C ARG A 21 -9.74 12.18 -4.62
N GLU A 22 -10.37 13.18 -5.23
CA GLU A 22 -9.97 14.58 -5.05
C GLU A 22 -10.60 15.20 -3.79
N PRO A 23 -9.99 16.27 -3.24
CA PRO A 23 -10.65 17.11 -2.26
C PRO A 23 -11.97 17.62 -2.85
N GLY A 24 -13.12 17.17 -2.34
CA GLY A 24 -14.44 17.42 -2.92
C GLY A 24 -15.22 16.17 -3.33
N GLY A 25 -14.66 14.97 -3.07
CA GLY A 25 -15.41 13.70 -3.16
C GLY A 25 -15.54 13.08 -4.55
N ARG A 26 -15.00 13.69 -5.60
CA ARG A 26 -15.03 13.13 -6.96
C ARG A 26 -14.05 11.98 -7.14
N ASN A 27 -14.53 10.87 -7.70
CA ASN A 27 -13.67 9.77 -8.11
C ASN A 27 -12.94 10.15 -9.41
N VAL A 28 -11.63 10.37 -9.32
CA VAL A 28 -10.79 10.63 -10.50
C VAL A 28 -10.23 9.31 -11.01
N LEU A 29 -10.48 9.03 -12.28
CA LEU A 29 -9.81 7.97 -13.01
C LEU A 29 -8.46 8.50 -13.49
N LEU A 30 -7.38 8.07 -12.85
CA LEU A 30 -6.03 8.34 -13.35
C LEU A 30 -5.83 7.51 -14.62
N ASN A 31 -5.86 8.20 -15.77
CA ASN A 31 -5.29 7.63 -16.99
C ASN A 31 -3.78 7.57 -16.81
N LEU A 32 -3.24 6.36 -16.63
CA LEU A 32 -1.80 6.12 -16.59
C LEU A 32 -1.22 6.39 -17.97
N THR A 33 -0.91 7.65 -18.23
CA THR A 33 -0.21 8.07 -19.45
C THR A 33 1.26 7.62 -19.41
N LYS A 34 1.97 7.75 -20.53
CA LYS A 34 3.39 7.35 -20.74
C LYS A 34 4.42 7.83 -19.69
N ARG A 35 4.02 8.63 -18.70
CA ARG A 35 4.88 9.17 -17.64
C ARG A 35 4.79 8.42 -16.30
N CYS A 36 4.01 7.37 -16.20
CA CYS A 36 3.95 6.58 -14.97
C CYS A 36 5.01 5.49 -14.98
N ARG A 37 5.80 5.43 -13.91
CA ARG A 37 6.72 4.32 -13.63
C ARG A 37 6.09 3.45 -12.56
N TRP A 38 6.15 2.15 -12.72
CA TRP A 38 5.69 1.23 -11.70
C TRP A 38 6.68 0.07 -11.52
N PHE A 39 6.74 -0.41 -10.31
CA PHE A 39 7.61 -1.49 -9.88
C PHE A 39 6.76 -2.50 -9.11
N GLU A 40 7.07 -3.76 -9.26
CA GLU A 40 6.45 -4.84 -8.51
C GLU A 40 7.52 -5.58 -7.71
N PHE A 41 7.21 -5.83 -6.44
CA PHE A 41 8.02 -6.60 -5.52
C PHE A 41 7.17 -7.77 -5.02
N ILE A 42 7.74 -8.97 -4.99
CA ILE A 42 7.11 -10.15 -4.43
C ILE A 42 8.07 -10.73 -3.40
N THR A 43 7.57 -10.93 -2.20
CA THR A 43 8.40 -11.36 -1.08
C THR A 43 7.64 -12.34 -0.17
N PRO A 44 8.33 -13.31 0.47
CA PRO A 44 7.74 -14.13 1.51
C PRO A 44 7.28 -13.30 2.70
N SER A 45 6.38 -13.84 3.49
CA SER A 45 5.92 -13.21 4.75
C SER A 45 7.02 -13.09 5.83
N THR A 46 8.16 -13.75 5.65
CA THR A 46 9.34 -13.68 6.54
C THR A 46 10.27 -12.50 6.24
N LEU A 47 9.79 -11.51 5.60
CA LEU A 47 10.51 -10.36 5.09
C LEU A 47 11.21 -9.53 6.17
N ALA A 48 12.44 -9.09 5.85
CA ALA A 48 13.10 -7.99 6.56
C ALA A 48 12.43 -6.66 6.17
N LEU A 49 11.65 -6.10 7.09
CA LEU A 49 10.77 -4.97 6.83
C LEU A 49 11.55 -3.69 6.46
N GLN A 50 12.62 -3.39 7.20
CA GLN A 50 13.34 -2.13 7.06
C GLN A 50 13.96 -1.92 5.67
N PRO A 51 14.71 -2.86 5.08
CA PRO A 51 15.26 -2.69 3.73
C PRO A 51 14.18 -2.53 2.66
N LEU A 52 13.02 -3.18 2.83
CA LEU A 52 11.91 -3.00 1.91
C LEU A 52 11.30 -1.61 2.00
N LEU A 53 11.09 -1.09 3.22
CA LEU A 53 10.56 0.26 3.43
C LEU A 53 11.48 1.31 2.80
N GLU A 54 12.79 1.19 2.97
CA GLU A 54 13.76 2.08 2.33
C GLU A 54 13.62 2.08 0.80
N LEU A 55 13.49 0.90 0.20
CA LEU A 55 13.30 0.75 -1.23
C LEU A 55 11.98 1.34 -1.72
N LEU A 56 10.90 1.13 -0.98
CA LEU A 56 9.58 1.65 -1.32
C LEU A 56 9.49 3.16 -1.22
N LEU A 57 10.27 3.76 -0.31
CA LEU A 57 10.27 5.20 -0.02
C LEU A 57 11.28 6.01 -0.86
N GLN A 58 12.12 5.38 -1.69
CA GLN A 58 13.10 6.08 -2.52
C GLN A 58 12.55 7.30 -3.29
N PRO A 59 11.32 7.27 -3.86
CA PRO A 59 10.78 8.40 -4.61
C PRO A 59 10.10 9.46 -3.74
N ALA A 60 9.99 9.25 -2.43
CA ALA A 60 9.33 10.19 -1.51
C ALA A 60 10.24 11.36 -1.17
N ALA A 61 9.65 12.57 -1.10
CA ALA A 61 10.34 13.73 -0.55
C ALA A 61 10.69 13.51 0.92
N ASN A 62 11.80 14.08 1.38
CA ASN A 62 12.28 13.87 2.75
C ASN A 62 11.27 14.33 3.81
N GLU A 63 10.56 15.42 3.56
CA GLU A 63 9.56 16.00 4.48
C GLU A 63 8.39 15.08 4.82
N HIS A 64 8.05 14.12 3.94
CA HIS A 64 6.95 13.18 4.16
C HIS A 64 7.42 11.76 4.46
N ARG A 65 8.74 11.54 4.48
CA ARG A 65 9.31 10.20 4.50
C ARG A 65 8.94 9.42 5.75
N GLU A 66 9.06 10.01 6.92
CA GLU A 66 8.75 9.35 8.20
C GLU A 66 7.27 8.97 8.30
N LEU A 67 6.38 9.89 7.91
CA LEU A 67 4.95 9.66 7.93
C LEU A 67 4.56 8.53 6.97
N LEU A 68 5.09 8.54 5.76
CA LEU A 68 4.86 7.49 4.77
C LEU A 68 5.44 6.15 5.20
N GLN A 69 6.60 6.16 5.87
CA GLN A 69 7.22 4.97 6.44
C GLN A 69 6.29 4.31 7.45
N LEU A 70 5.74 5.09 8.38
CA LEU A 70 4.81 4.60 9.39
C LEU A 70 3.60 3.92 8.73
N GLY A 71 2.92 4.59 7.83
CA GLY A 71 1.72 4.03 7.19
C GLY A 71 2.00 2.83 6.28
N LEU A 72 3.15 2.80 5.58
CA LEU A 72 3.59 1.64 4.80
C LEU A 72 3.95 0.46 5.70
N GLN A 73 4.60 0.71 6.84
CA GLN A 73 4.91 -0.30 7.82
C GLN A 73 3.64 -0.99 8.31
N GLU A 74 2.62 -0.21 8.67
CA GLU A 74 1.32 -0.76 9.10
C GLU A 74 0.67 -1.62 8.00
N ALA A 75 0.69 -1.16 6.75
CA ALA A 75 0.14 -1.93 5.64
C ALA A 75 0.87 -3.27 5.43
N LEU A 76 2.20 -3.28 5.55
CA LEU A 76 3.01 -4.48 5.41
C LEU A 76 2.81 -5.44 6.59
N VAL A 77 2.79 -4.93 7.82
CA VAL A 77 2.52 -5.71 9.03
C VAL A 77 1.13 -6.35 8.95
N ASN A 78 0.12 -5.59 8.51
CA ASN A 78 -1.23 -6.11 8.33
C ASN A 78 -1.27 -7.25 7.28
N ALA A 79 -0.59 -7.07 6.15
CA ALA A 79 -0.52 -8.11 5.12
C ALA A 79 0.18 -9.39 5.61
N VAL A 80 1.29 -9.26 6.36
CA VAL A 80 2.07 -10.39 6.86
C VAL A 80 1.34 -11.08 8.01
N ARG A 81 0.93 -10.33 9.04
CA ARG A 81 0.37 -10.89 10.28
C ARG A 81 -1.07 -11.29 10.12
N HIS A 82 -1.91 -10.35 9.70
CA HIS A 82 -3.38 -10.54 9.67
C HIS A 82 -3.84 -11.17 8.36
N GLY A 83 -3.23 -10.80 7.24
CA GLY A 83 -3.52 -11.39 5.93
C GLY A 83 -2.98 -12.80 5.81
N ASN A 84 -1.67 -12.94 5.84
CA ASN A 84 -0.97 -14.21 5.62
C ASN A 84 -0.84 -15.09 6.88
N GLY A 85 -1.11 -14.57 8.07
CA GLY A 85 -1.00 -15.30 9.33
C GLY A 85 0.45 -15.67 9.70
N ASN A 86 1.43 -14.86 9.28
CA ASN A 86 2.88 -15.13 9.39
C ASN A 86 3.33 -16.42 8.67
N ASP A 87 2.54 -16.95 7.75
CA ASP A 87 2.88 -18.17 7.01
C ASP A 87 4.06 -17.90 6.05
N PRO A 88 5.21 -18.56 6.23
CA PRO A 88 6.39 -18.36 5.38
C PRO A 88 6.20 -18.82 3.93
N ALA A 89 5.23 -19.68 3.67
CA ALA A 89 4.90 -20.16 2.32
C ALA A 89 4.06 -19.14 1.53
N LYS A 90 3.43 -18.20 2.22
CA LYS A 90 2.63 -17.16 1.57
C LYS A 90 3.45 -15.95 1.20
N LEU A 91 3.02 -15.29 0.14
CA LEU A 91 3.69 -14.15 -0.46
C LEU A 91 2.92 -12.85 -0.23
N VAL A 92 3.67 -11.77 -0.07
CA VAL A 92 3.17 -10.40 -0.13
C VAL A 92 3.61 -9.80 -1.47
N ARG A 93 2.65 -9.28 -2.22
CA ARG A 93 2.89 -8.57 -3.48
C ARG A 93 2.75 -7.07 -3.25
N ILE A 94 3.79 -6.33 -3.58
CA ILE A 94 3.80 -4.87 -3.42
C ILE A 94 4.02 -4.23 -4.78
N ARG A 95 3.16 -3.28 -5.15
CA ARG A 95 3.32 -2.46 -6.33
C ARG A 95 3.52 -1.02 -5.92
N ARG A 96 4.56 -0.40 -6.48
CA ARG A 96 4.80 1.03 -6.35
C ARG A 96 4.59 1.70 -7.70
N ILE A 97 3.72 2.70 -7.72
CA ILE A 97 3.37 3.46 -8.91
C ILE A 97 3.73 4.91 -8.68
N HIS A 98 4.45 5.48 -9.60
CA HIS A 98 4.97 6.83 -9.55
C HIS A 98 4.43 7.62 -10.74
N SER A 99 3.58 8.58 -10.48
CA SER A 99 3.05 9.52 -11.46
C SER A 99 3.53 10.95 -11.16
N PRO A 100 3.31 11.91 -12.06
CA PRO A 100 3.66 13.30 -11.79
C PRO A 100 2.98 13.89 -10.56
N GLN A 101 1.75 13.46 -10.25
CA GLN A 101 0.94 14.02 -9.15
C GLN A 101 0.85 13.10 -7.93
N TRP A 102 1.13 11.79 -8.08
CA TRP A 102 0.86 10.80 -7.06
C TRP A 102 2.00 9.80 -6.89
N LEU A 103 2.25 9.45 -5.64
CA LEU A 103 2.93 8.23 -5.23
C LEU A 103 1.87 7.26 -4.74
N ILE A 104 1.84 6.06 -5.31
CA ILE A 104 0.83 5.06 -4.97
C ILE A 104 1.54 3.75 -4.65
N TRP A 105 1.13 3.12 -3.56
CA TRP A 105 1.53 1.77 -3.19
C TRP A 105 0.31 0.88 -3.11
N GLN A 106 0.45 -0.35 -3.58
CA GLN A 106 -0.53 -1.41 -3.39
C GLN A 106 0.16 -2.55 -2.67
N VAL A 107 -0.37 -2.95 -1.52
CA VAL A 107 0.10 -4.12 -0.75
C VAL A 107 -0.99 -5.17 -0.79
N GLN A 108 -0.65 -6.37 -1.25
CA GLN A 108 -1.57 -7.49 -1.41
C GLN A 108 -1.03 -8.73 -0.73
N ASP A 109 -1.85 -9.34 0.11
CA ASP A 109 -1.63 -10.63 0.75
C ASP A 109 -2.43 -11.76 0.09
N GLN A 110 -2.22 -12.99 0.60
CA GLN A 110 -2.92 -14.19 0.15
C GLN A 110 -3.97 -14.69 1.17
N GLY A 111 -4.33 -13.84 2.13
CA GLY A 111 -5.29 -14.14 3.17
C GLY A 111 -6.75 -13.99 2.72
N PRO A 112 -7.67 -14.15 3.67
CA PRO A 112 -9.10 -14.02 3.43
C PRO A 112 -9.53 -12.58 3.09
N GLY A 113 -8.74 -11.58 3.52
CA GLY A 113 -9.04 -10.17 3.41
C GLY A 113 -9.85 -9.63 4.58
N LEU A 114 -9.82 -8.30 4.73
CA LEU A 114 -10.62 -7.58 5.71
C LEU A 114 -12.09 -7.48 5.28
N GLN A 115 -13.00 -7.72 6.19
CA GLN A 115 -14.42 -7.49 5.97
C GLN A 115 -14.72 -5.98 5.80
N PRO A 116 -15.78 -5.60 5.09
CA PRO A 116 -16.09 -4.18 4.85
C PRO A 116 -16.15 -3.34 6.14
N GLU A 117 -16.72 -3.88 7.21
CA GLU A 117 -16.88 -3.23 8.50
C GLU A 117 -15.52 -2.95 9.17
N GLN A 118 -14.57 -3.86 9.02
CA GLN A 118 -13.21 -3.75 9.55
C GLN A 118 -12.34 -2.72 8.82
N ARG A 119 -12.77 -2.26 7.63
CA ARG A 119 -12.02 -1.29 6.81
C ARG A 119 -12.28 0.16 7.22
N LEU A 120 -13.22 0.37 8.12
CA LEU A 120 -13.53 1.69 8.65
C LEU A 120 -12.36 2.13 9.54
N ALA A 121 -11.83 3.32 9.28
CA ALA A 121 -10.72 3.91 10.04
C ALA A 121 -11.25 4.57 11.33
N LEU A 122 -11.93 3.81 12.16
CA LEU A 122 -12.38 4.27 13.46
C LEU A 122 -11.20 4.19 14.44
N LEU A 123 -11.05 5.21 15.28
CA LEU A 123 -10.22 5.08 16.46
C LEU A 123 -10.84 3.99 17.34
N PRO A 124 -10.02 3.08 17.92
CA PRO A 124 -10.51 2.18 18.94
C PRO A 124 -11.14 2.99 20.08
N ASP A 125 -12.28 2.55 20.59
CA ASP A 125 -12.97 3.21 21.71
C ASP A 125 -12.09 3.27 22.98
N GLU A 126 -11.13 2.35 23.09
CA GLU A 126 -10.15 2.33 24.17
C GLU A 126 -8.81 2.91 23.67
N LEU A 127 -8.40 4.04 24.25
CA LEU A 127 -7.13 4.72 23.95
C LEU A 127 -5.90 3.85 24.22
N ASP A 128 -6.03 2.83 25.07
CA ASP A 128 -4.95 1.91 25.46
C ASP A 128 -4.87 0.64 24.59
N ALA A 129 -5.79 0.46 23.63
CA ALA A 129 -5.74 -0.66 22.72
C ALA A 129 -4.49 -0.58 21.82
N ILE A 130 -3.52 -1.44 22.06
CA ILE A 130 -2.30 -1.57 21.26
C ILE A 130 -2.62 -2.08 19.83
N SER A 131 -3.75 -2.78 19.68
CA SER A 131 -4.24 -3.31 18.40
C SER A 131 -5.34 -2.44 17.79
N GLY A 132 -5.45 -2.39 16.48
CA GLY A 132 -6.51 -1.68 15.76
C GLY A 132 -6.17 -0.26 15.28
N ARG A 133 -5.04 0.33 15.72
CA ARG A 133 -4.63 1.67 15.29
C ARG A 133 -4.02 1.72 13.88
N GLY A 134 -3.57 0.59 13.35
CA GLY A 134 -2.88 0.53 12.06
C GLY A 134 -3.70 1.07 10.89
N LEU A 135 -5.01 0.75 10.84
CA LEU A 135 -5.90 1.28 9.81
C LEU A 135 -6.07 2.79 9.92
N PHE A 136 -6.27 3.29 11.13
CA PHE A 136 -6.36 4.72 11.41
C PHE A 136 -5.07 5.43 10.99
N LEU A 137 -3.90 4.91 11.38
CA LEU A 137 -2.59 5.47 11.02
C LEU A 137 -2.41 5.53 9.50
N MET A 138 -2.79 4.49 8.76
CA MET A 138 -2.74 4.54 7.30
C MET A 138 -3.56 5.71 6.73
N HIS A 139 -4.76 5.95 7.27
CA HIS A 139 -5.60 7.07 6.83
C HIS A 139 -5.05 8.45 7.22
N GLN A 140 -4.26 8.54 8.30
CA GLN A 140 -3.56 9.78 8.67
C GLN A 140 -2.32 10.04 7.79
N CYS A 141 -1.64 8.98 7.36
CA CYS A 141 -0.40 9.10 6.61
C CYS A 141 -0.62 9.35 5.11
N PHE A 142 -1.72 8.89 4.55
CA PHE A 142 -2.01 8.93 3.12
C PHE A 142 -3.25 9.77 2.79
N ASP A 143 -3.23 10.42 1.63
CA ASP A 143 -4.35 11.24 1.18
C ASP A 143 -5.53 10.41 0.65
N ASP A 144 -5.28 9.15 0.28
CA ASP A 144 -6.33 8.22 -0.16
C ASP A 144 -5.94 6.77 0.19
N VAL A 145 -6.84 6.06 0.85
CA VAL A 145 -6.68 4.66 1.25
C VAL A 145 -7.87 3.87 0.73
N ARG A 146 -7.63 2.81 -0.03
CA ARG A 146 -8.69 1.98 -0.61
C ARG A 146 -8.39 0.51 -0.53
N TRP A 147 -9.43 -0.27 -0.34
CA TRP A 147 -9.35 -1.72 -0.31
C TRP A 147 -9.92 -2.34 -1.59
N SER A 148 -9.37 -3.48 -1.99
CA SER A 148 -9.99 -4.32 -3.01
C SER A 148 -11.34 -4.85 -2.50
N PRO A 149 -12.26 -5.27 -3.38
CA PRO A 149 -13.53 -5.86 -2.95
C PRO A 149 -13.35 -7.00 -1.95
N ARG A 150 -12.37 -7.89 -2.20
CA ARG A 150 -12.03 -9.00 -1.30
C ARG A 150 -11.39 -8.54 0.03
N GLY A 151 -10.81 -7.34 0.10
CA GLY A 151 -10.14 -6.81 1.30
C GLY A 151 -8.71 -7.29 1.53
N ASN A 152 -8.13 -8.08 0.63
CA ASN A 152 -6.77 -8.60 0.73
C ASN A 152 -5.73 -7.75 -0.04
N ARG A 153 -6.11 -6.58 -0.49
CA ARG A 153 -5.21 -5.60 -1.09
C ARG A 153 -5.62 -4.21 -0.66
N VAL A 154 -4.68 -3.47 -0.09
CA VAL A 154 -4.81 -2.05 0.20
C VAL A 154 -4.06 -1.23 -0.85
N GLN A 155 -4.63 -0.13 -1.26
CA GLN A 155 -4.00 0.92 -2.05
C GLN A 155 -3.84 2.16 -1.19
N LEU A 156 -2.63 2.67 -1.11
CA LEU A 156 -2.23 3.86 -0.38
C LEU A 156 -1.74 4.88 -1.38
N ALA A 157 -2.26 6.10 -1.35
CA ALA A 157 -1.87 7.14 -2.29
C ALA A 157 -1.50 8.44 -1.56
N LYS A 158 -0.36 9.03 -1.94
CA LYS A 158 0.13 10.31 -1.45
C LYS A 158 0.29 11.28 -2.61
N ARG A 159 -0.23 12.48 -2.46
CA ARG A 159 -0.03 13.59 -3.40
C ARG A 159 1.41 14.10 -3.28
N ARG A 160 2.00 14.45 -4.40
CA ARG A 160 3.36 15.01 -4.48
C ARG A 160 3.33 16.50 -4.37
#